data_816eb844632a5d51eb593af5e1af081b
#
_entry.id   816eb844632a5d51eb593af5e1af081b
#
_cell.length_a   1.000
_cell.length_b   1.000
_cell.length_c   1.000
_cell.angle_alpha   90.00
_cell.angle_beta   90.00
_cell.angle_gamma   90.00
#
_symmetry.space_group_name_H-M   'P 1'
#
loop_
_entity.id
_entity.type
_entity.pdbx_description
1 polymer ?
#
loop_
_entity_poly.entity_id
_entity_poly.type
_entity_poly.pdbx_seq_one_letter_code
_entity_poly.pdbx_strand_id
1 'polypeptide(L)'
;MKVMKFGGTSVGSPARMKEVTKLVTKSGEPVFVVLSAMSGTTNSLVEISNYLYKKNPEGANEVINQLERKYLKHIDELYETDATKTKIREFLTTEMNYLRSFTKELFTSFEEKSIVAQGELISTNMVVAYMQEQGFKAVLLNALDFMRTDKNSEPDPVYIKEKLGAIMEKNEGQQVYITQGFICRNAYGEIDNLQRGGSDYTASLIGAAINAEEIQIWTDIDGMHNNDPRVVDKTQPVHQLHFEEAAELAYFGAKILHPTCVQPAKYSGIPVRLLNTMEPDAEGTTISNQTEYGKIKAVAAKDNIIAIKIKSSRMLLATGFLRKVFEIFESYQTPIDMVCTSEVGVSMSIDNSAHLGEIVDELKKYGTVTVDTGMCIICVVGDLDWSNIGVETQVMDALKNIPVRMISYGGSNYNISFLIREEDKKRALQSLSDTLFN
;
A
#
# COMPACT_ATOMS: atom_id res chain seq x y z
N MET A 1 -1.13 23.98 2.66
CA MET A 1 -2.21 23.16 2.02
C MET A 1 -2.01 21.71 2.40
N LYS A 2 -3.07 20.99 2.79
CA LYS A 2 -3.03 19.55 3.09
C LYS A 2 -3.35 18.72 1.85
N VAL A 3 -2.82 17.49 1.80
CA VAL A 3 -3.20 16.47 0.82
C VAL A 3 -4.05 15.43 1.53
N MET A 4 -5.25 15.15 1.06
CA MET A 4 -6.17 14.18 1.63
C MET A 4 -6.42 13.05 0.61
N LYS A 5 -6.05 11.81 0.96
CA LYS A 5 -6.32 10.65 0.10
C LYS A 5 -7.45 9.82 0.68
N PHE A 6 -8.41 9.46 -0.14
CA PHE A 6 -9.52 8.59 0.24
C PHE A 6 -9.48 7.27 -0.54
N GLY A 7 -9.53 6.16 0.20
CA GLY A 7 -9.56 4.82 -0.36
C GLY A 7 -10.91 4.46 -1.01
N GLY A 8 -10.95 3.34 -1.71
CA GLY A 8 -12.16 2.88 -2.41
C GLY A 8 -13.37 2.64 -1.49
N THR A 9 -13.15 2.21 -0.25
CA THR A 9 -14.20 2.08 0.77
C THR A 9 -14.77 3.42 1.19
N SER A 10 -13.93 4.46 1.26
CA SER A 10 -14.34 5.83 1.62
C SER A 10 -15.20 6.51 0.54
N VAL A 11 -15.07 6.12 -0.73
CA VAL A 11 -15.88 6.63 -1.85
C VAL A 11 -16.78 5.54 -2.47
N GLY A 12 -16.98 4.43 -1.77
CA GLY A 12 -17.63 3.22 -2.28
C GLY A 12 -19.14 3.30 -2.51
N SER A 13 -19.78 4.41 -2.12
CA SER A 13 -21.21 4.64 -2.34
C SER A 13 -21.54 6.14 -2.41
N PRO A 14 -22.72 6.53 -2.93
CA PRO A 14 -23.19 7.92 -2.92
C PRO A 14 -23.16 8.55 -1.52
N ALA A 15 -23.64 7.83 -0.51
CA ALA A 15 -23.62 8.31 0.87
C ALA A 15 -22.20 8.60 1.37
N ARG A 16 -21.23 7.74 1.03
CA ARG A 16 -19.82 7.92 1.37
C ARG A 16 -19.19 9.11 0.65
N MET A 17 -19.50 9.30 -0.64
CA MET A 17 -19.03 10.47 -1.39
C MET A 17 -19.54 11.79 -0.77
N LYS A 18 -20.78 11.81 -0.26
CA LYS A 18 -21.35 12.94 0.47
C LYS A 18 -20.58 13.20 1.78
N GLU A 19 -20.25 12.16 2.55
CA GLU A 19 -19.47 12.30 3.78
C GLU A 19 -18.03 12.76 3.49
N VAL A 20 -17.36 12.21 2.48
CA VAL A 20 -16.04 12.68 2.04
C VAL A 20 -16.08 14.17 1.67
N THR A 21 -17.12 14.62 0.96
CA THR A 21 -17.29 16.04 0.63
C THR A 21 -17.35 16.90 1.89
N LYS A 22 -18.10 16.50 2.91
CA LYS A 22 -18.18 17.20 4.20
C LYS A 22 -16.82 17.28 4.89
N LEU A 23 -16.06 16.16 4.93
CA LEU A 23 -14.73 16.11 5.53
C LEU A 23 -13.75 17.05 4.83
N VAL A 24 -13.72 16.99 3.50
CA VAL A 24 -12.84 17.82 2.66
C VAL A 24 -13.10 19.30 2.83
N THR A 25 -14.37 19.69 2.99
CA THR A 25 -14.79 21.11 3.08
C THR A 25 -14.89 21.64 4.51
N LYS A 26 -14.71 20.80 5.53
CA LYS A 26 -14.88 21.12 6.96
C LYS A 26 -14.02 22.30 7.42
N SER A 27 -12.77 22.41 6.96
CA SER A 27 -11.85 23.48 7.37
C SER A 27 -12.06 24.80 6.65
N GLY A 28 -12.68 24.79 5.47
CA GLY A 28 -12.77 25.95 4.58
C GLY A 28 -11.45 26.37 3.91
N GLU A 29 -10.34 25.73 4.25
CA GLU A 29 -9.02 25.97 3.64
C GLU A 29 -8.85 25.20 2.33
N PRO A 30 -8.03 25.71 1.39
CA PRO A 30 -7.73 24.98 0.17
C PRO A 30 -7.08 23.64 0.47
N VAL A 31 -7.56 22.58 -0.20
CA VAL A 31 -7.10 21.21 0.00
C VAL A 31 -6.89 20.47 -1.32
N PHE A 32 -5.91 19.60 -1.36
CA PHE A 32 -5.66 18.68 -2.49
C PHE A 32 -6.19 17.30 -2.14
N VAL A 33 -7.03 16.73 -2.99
CA VAL A 33 -7.72 15.45 -2.75
C VAL A 33 -7.32 14.41 -3.79
N VAL A 34 -6.90 13.26 -3.32
CA VAL A 34 -6.59 12.08 -4.16
C VAL A 34 -7.63 11.00 -3.90
N LEU A 35 -8.32 10.57 -4.96
CA LEU A 35 -9.36 9.55 -4.85
C LEU A 35 -8.97 8.27 -5.56
N SER A 36 -9.31 7.14 -4.95
CA SER A 36 -9.29 5.83 -5.57
C SER A 36 -10.57 5.55 -6.36
N ALA A 37 -10.58 4.48 -7.14
CA ALA A 37 -11.81 3.90 -7.71
C ALA A 37 -12.81 3.57 -6.59
N MET A 38 -14.09 3.59 -6.89
CA MET A 38 -15.14 3.09 -5.98
C MET A 38 -14.91 1.61 -5.66
N SER A 39 -15.21 1.22 -4.41
CA SER A 39 -15.08 -0.16 -3.94
C SER A 39 -15.70 -1.17 -4.91
N GLY A 40 -14.96 -2.23 -5.23
CA GLY A 40 -15.34 -3.28 -6.15
C GLY A 40 -15.17 -2.94 -7.65
N THR A 41 -14.99 -1.68 -8.03
CA THR A 41 -14.83 -1.30 -9.44
C THR A 41 -13.55 -1.84 -10.05
N THR A 42 -12.42 -1.71 -9.35
CA THR A 42 -11.13 -2.24 -9.84
C THR A 42 -11.21 -3.74 -10.08
N ASN A 43 -11.87 -4.50 -9.19
CA ASN A 43 -12.06 -5.94 -9.38
C ASN A 43 -12.88 -6.25 -10.65
N SER A 44 -13.97 -5.50 -10.90
CA SER A 44 -14.76 -5.66 -12.12
C SER A 44 -13.95 -5.33 -13.38
N LEU A 45 -13.11 -4.28 -13.34
CA LEU A 45 -12.24 -3.91 -14.47
C LEU A 45 -11.16 -4.96 -14.75
N VAL A 46 -10.57 -5.54 -13.70
CA VAL A 46 -9.64 -6.68 -13.82
C VAL A 46 -10.37 -7.92 -14.36
N GLU A 47 -11.60 -8.18 -13.94
CA GLU A 47 -12.42 -9.27 -14.46
C GLU A 47 -12.72 -9.10 -15.95
N ILE A 48 -13.05 -7.88 -16.41
CA ILE A 48 -13.20 -7.55 -17.83
C ILE A 48 -11.91 -7.90 -18.58
N SER A 49 -10.74 -7.46 -18.09
CA SER A 49 -9.43 -7.76 -18.68
C SER A 49 -9.18 -9.27 -18.76
N ASN A 50 -9.50 -10.02 -17.72
CA ASN A 50 -9.37 -11.48 -17.70
C ASN A 50 -10.24 -12.18 -18.75
N TYR A 51 -11.46 -11.70 -18.99
CA TYR A 51 -12.31 -12.21 -20.07
C TYR A 51 -11.70 -11.89 -21.45
N LEU A 52 -11.14 -10.70 -21.63
CA LEU A 52 -10.52 -10.29 -22.90
C LEU A 52 -9.25 -11.11 -23.21
N TYR A 53 -8.40 -11.38 -22.21
CA TYR A 53 -7.26 -12.32 -22.36
C TYR A 53 -7.70 -13.72 -22.78
N LYS A 54 -8.86 -14.19 -22.30
CA LYS A 54 -9.44 -15.46 -22.67
C LYS A 54 -10.23 -15.42 -24.00
N LYS A 55 -10.20 -14.28 -24.71
CA LYS A 55 -10.95 -14.05 -25.95
C LYS A 55 -12.46 -14.29 -25.77
N ASN A 56 -13.01 -13.90 -24.66
CA ASN A 56 -14.45 -13.99 -24.32
C ASN A 56 -15.07 -12.59 -24.24
N PRO A 57 -15.43 -11.96 -25.38
CA PRO A 57 -16.02 -10.63 -25.40
C PRO A 57 -17.42 -10.59 -24.79
N GLU A 58 -18.17 -11.70 -24.82
CA GLU A 58 -19.51 -11.77 -24.22
C GLU A 58 -19.45 -11.65 -22.70
N GLY A 59 -18.52 -12.39 -22.04
CA GLY A 59 -18.29 -12.29 -20.62
C GLY A 59 -17.80 -10.89 -20.21
N ALA A 60 -16.90 -10.29 -20.98
CA ALA A 60 -16.45 -8.92 -20.75
C ALA A 60 -17.61 -7.92 -20.83
N ASN A 61 -18.46 -8.01 -21.87
CA ASN A 61 -19.62 -7.12 -22.02
C ASN A 61 -20.65 -7.28 -20.90
N GLU A 62 -20.87 -8.50 -20.37
CA GLU A 62 -21.77 -8.70 -19.24
C GLU A 62 -21.29 -7.98 -17.99
N VAL A 63 -19.98 -8.05 -17.67
CA VAL A 63 -19.39 -7.32 -16.54
C VAL A 63 -19.47 -5.80 -16.76
N ILE A 64 -19.21 -5.31 -17.99
CA ILE A 64 -19.38 -3.88 -18.33
C ILE A 64 -20.84 -3.44 -18.10
N ASN A 65 -21.82 -4.23 -18.53
CA ASN A 65 -23.24 -3.92 -18.34
C ASN A 65 -23.65 -3.90 -16.86
N GLN A 66 -23.09 -4.81 -16.04
CA GLN A 66 -23.30 -4.80 -14.58
C GLN A 66 -22.71 -3.55 -13.93
N LEU A 67 -21.50 -3.18 -14.33
CA LEU A 67 -20.82 -1.99 -13.85
C LEU A 67 -21.59 -0.72 -14.24
N GLU A 68 -22.06 -0.61 -15.48
CA GLU A 68 -22.88 0.50 -15.96
C GLU A 68 -24.17 0.65 -15.16
N ARG A 69 -24.93 -0.44 -14.95
CA ARG A 69 -26.15 -0.43 -14.12
C ARG A 69 -25.88 0.03 -12.68
N LYS A 70 -24.76 -0.41 -12.09
CA LYS A 70 -24.33 0.04 -10.76
C LYS A 70 -24.11 1.55 -10.73
N TYR A 71 -23.36 2.08 -11.68
CA TYR A 71 -23.06 3.51 -11.72
C TYR A 71 -24.28 4.38 -12.05
N LEU A 72 -25.17 3.93 -12.93
CA LEU A 72 -26.42 4.65 -13.20
C LEU A 72 -27.28 4.80 -11.95
N LYS A 73 -27.40 3.73 -11.14
CA LYS A 73 -28.08 3.79 -9.84
C LYS A 73 -27.40 4.80 -8.90
N HIS A 74 -26.07 4.79 -8.83
CA HIS A 74 -25.33 5.73 -7.99
C HIS A 74 -25.49 7.17 -8.43
N ILE A 75 -25.59 7.45 -9.73
CA ILE A 75 -25.87 8.78 -10.27
C ILE A 75 -27.24 9.28 -9.77
N ASP A 76 -28.24 8.43 -9.79
CA ASP A 76 -29.59 8.78 -9.34
C ASP A 76 -29.65 9.12 -7.84
N GLU A 77 -28.85 8.42 -7.02
CA GLU A 77 -28.79 8.59 -5.57
C GLU A 77 -27.85 9.75 -5.15
N LEU A 78 -26.86 10.09 -5.96
CA LEU A 78 -25.82 11.08 -5.60
C LEU A 78 -26.30 12.50 -5.87
N TYR A 79 -26.82 12.75 -7.06
CA TYR A 79 -27.15 14.09 -7.55
C TYR A 79 -28.62 14.45 -7.33
N GLU A 80 -28.86 15.75 -7.14
CA GLU A 80 -30.19 16.30 -6.96
C GLU A 80 -30.78 16.83 -8.28
N THR A 81 -29.94 17.50 -9.10
CA THR A 81 -30.40 18.18 -10.33
C THR A 81 -30.35 17.27 -11.55
N ASP A 82 -31.37 17.36 -12.40
CA ASP A 82 -31.42 16.60 -13.66
C ASP A 82 -30.29 17.00 -14.62
N ALA A 83 -29.85 18.27 -14.58
CA ALA A 83 -28.74 18.75 -15.40
C ALA A 83 -27.44 18.02 -15.07
N THR A 84 -27.09 17.88 -13.79
CA THR A 84 -25.89 17.15 -13.34
C THR A 84 -26.01 15.65 -13.64
N LYS A 85 -27.19 15.06 -13.39
CA LYS A 85 -27.45 13.65 -13.72
C LYS A 85 -27.23 13.38 -15.21
N THR A 86 -27.78 14.22 -16.09
CA THR A 86 -27.64 14.07 -17.53
C THR A 86 -26.18 14.17 -17.96
N LYS A 87 -25.47 15.21 -17.50
CA LYS A 87 -24.04 15.39 -17.80
C LYS A 87 -23.20 14.16 -17.40
N ILE A 88 -23.43 13.61 -16.22
CA ILE A 88 -22.63 12.48 -15.73
C ILE A 88 -23.05 11.15 -16.38
N ARG A 89 -24.31 10.99 -16.75
CA ARG A 89 -24.76 9.84 -17.57
C ARG A 89 -24.14 9.82 -18.95
N GLU A 90 -24.04 10.97 -19.61
CA GLU A 90 -23.36 11.09 -20.91
C GLU A 90 -21.87 10.76 -20.80
N PHE A 91 -21.19 11.28 -19.75
CA PHE A 91 -19.82 10.92 -19.43
C PHE A 91 -19.67 9.42 -19.20
N LEU A 92 -20.50 8.83 -18.33
CA LEU A 92 -20.48 7.38 -18.04
C LEU A 92 -20.69 6.55 -19.30
N THR A 93 -21.64 6.94 -20.17
CA THR A 93 -21.89 6.25 -21.45
C THR A 93 -20.66 6.25 -22.34
N THR A 94 -19.92 7.36 -22.37
CA THR A 94 -18.66 7.47 -23.13
C THR A 94 -17.62 6.50 -22.58
N GLU A 95 -17.44 6.43 -21.27
CA GLU A 95 -16.47 5.52 -20.65
C GLU A 95 -16.87 4.04 -20.80
N MET A 96 -18.14 3.71 -20.70
CA MET A 96 -18.61 2.34 -20.93
C MET A 96 -18.44 1.92 -22.41
N ASN A 97 -18.66 2.83 -23.36
CA ASN A 97 -18.40 2.57 -24.76
C ASN A 97 -16.91 2.42 -25.05
N TYR A 98 -16.06 3.19 -24.38
CA TYR A 98 -14.61 3.01 -24.44
C TYR A 98 -14.20 1.62 -23.93
N LEU A 99 -14.72 1.14 -22.82
CA LEU A 99 -14.48 -0.22 -22.34
C LEU A 99 -14.96 -1.27 -23.37
N ARG A 100 -16.12 -1.07 -23.99
CA ARG A 100 -16.65 -1.99 -25.04
C ARG A 100 -15.79 -2.01 -26.30
N SER A 101 -15.06 -0.95 -26.62
CA SER A 101 -14.19 -0.93 -27.80
C SER A 101 -13.10 -2.01 -27.74
N PHE A 102 -12.54 -2.29 -26.55
CA PHE A 102 -11.52 -3.32 -26.36
C PHE A 102 -12.01 -4.76 -26.65
N THR A 103 -13.31 -4.99 -26.70
CA THR A 103 -13.86 -6.32 -27.06
C THR A 103 -13.68 -6.69 -28.52
N LYS A 104 -13.26 -5.73 -29.36
CA LYS A 104 -13.14 -5.87 -30.83
C LYS A 104 -11.70 -5.92 -31.31
N GLU A 105 -10.71 -5.70 -30.43
CA GLU A 105 -9.30 -5.52 -30.77
C GLU A 105 -8.41 -6.59 -30.15
N LEU A 106 -7.13 -6.61 -30.51
CA LEU A 106 -6.12 -7.38 -29.82
C LEU A 106 -5.92 -6.80 -28.42
N PHE A 107 -5.92 -7.66 -27.40
CA PHE A 107 -5.83 -7.27 -26.02
C PHE A 107 -4.46 -7.62 -25.43
N THR A 108 -3.77 -6.64 -24.86
CA THR A 108 -2.45 -6.75 -24.27
C THR A 108 -2.42 -6.09 -22.88
N SER A 109 -1.28 -6.12 -22.21
CA SER A 109 -1.10 -5.45 -20.92
C SER A 109 -1.24 -3.91 -20.98
N PHE A 110 -1.12 -3.30 -22.15
CA PHE A 110 -1.35 -1.86 -22.30
C PHE A 110 -2.83 -1.51 -22.24
N GLU A 111 -3.67 -2.29 -22.95
CA GLU A 111 -5.12 -2.11 -22.92
C GLU A 111 -5.66 -2.43 -21.50
N GLU A 112 -5.09 -3.41 -20.81
CA GLU A 112 -5.46 -3.72 -19.41
C GLU A 112 -5.27 -2.49 -18.50
N LYS A 113 -4.12 -1.82 -18.58
CA LYS A 113 -3.86 -0.62 -17.78
C LYS A 113 -4.86 0.51 -18.10
N SER A 114 -5.21 0.66 -19.37
CA SER A 114 -6.21 1.63 -19.82
C SER A 114 -7.62 1.30 -19.30
N ILE A 115 -8.00 0.02 -19.26
CA ILE A 115 -9.26 -0.45 -18.66
C ILE A 115 -9.27 -0.17 -17.16
N VAL A 116 -8.23 -0.57 -16.44
CA VAL A 116 -8.18 -0.44 -14.97
C VAL A 116 -8.22 1.03 -14.56
N ALA A 117 -7.61 1.94 -15.33
CA ALA A 117 -7.62 3.38 -15.05
C ALA A 117 -9.03 4.00 -15.03
N GLN A 118 -10.01 3.38 -15.69
CA GLN A 118 -11.38 3.90 -15.74
C GLN A 118 -12.03 4.00 -14.37
N GLY A 119 -11.63 3.17 -13.41
CA GLY A 119 -12.16 3.21 -12.07
C GLY A 119 -11.96 4.56 -11.38
N GLU A 120 -10.73 5.06 -11.40
CA GLU A 120 -10.36 6.35 -10.81
C GLU A 120 -10.89 7.52 -11.63
N LEU A 121 -10.89 7.42 -12.96
CA LEU A 121 -11.46 8.45 -13.84
C LEU A 121 -12.96 8.66 -13.57
N ILE A 122 -13.73 7.59 -13.43
CA ILE A 122 -15.17 7.67 -13.15
C ILE A 122 -15.43 8.23 -11.76
N SER A 123 -14.77 7.68 -10.72
CA SER A 123 -15.01 8.10 -9.34
C SER A 123 -14.71 9.58 -9.09
N THR A 124 -13.59 10.09 -9.65
CA THR A 124 -13.19 11.48 -9.48
C THR A 124 -14.13 12.45 -10.20
N ASN A 125 -14.56 12.11 -11.43
CA ASN A 125 -15.54 12.91 -12.15
C ASN A 125 -16.88 12.99 -11.39
N MET A 126 -17.32 11.89 -10.78
CA MET A 126 -18.54 11.87 -9.98
C MET A 126 -18.43 12.78 -8.76
N VAL A 127 -17.33 12.70 -8.00
CA VAL A 127 -17.16 13.51 -6.78
C VAL A 127 -17.03 15.00 -7.12
N VAL A 128 -16.26 15.35 -8.16
CA VAL A 128 -16.13 16.76 -8.60
C VAL A 128 -17.48 17.34 -9.01
N ALA A 129 -18.25 16.61 -9.81
CA ALA A 129 -19.57 17.07 -10.25
C ALA A 129 -20.54 17.26 -9.06
N TYR A 130 -20.47 16.37 -8.07
CA TYR A 130 -21.26 16.51 -6.83
C TYR A 130 -20.85 17.75 -6.03
N MET A 131 -19.54 17.97 -5.82
CA MET A 131 -19.07 19.17 -5.12
C MET A 131 -19.46 20.45 -5.83
N GLN A 132 -19.38 20.48 -7.17
CA GLN A 132 -19.81 21.64 -7.97
C GLN A 132 -21.32 21.86 -7.88
N GLU A 133 -22.13 20.79 -7.90
CA GLU A 133 -23.59 20.88 -7.68
C GLU A 133 -23.94 21.48 -6.31
N GLN A 134 -23.14 21.15 -5.27
CA GLN A 134 -23.29 21.71 -3.92
C GLN A 134 -22.69 23.13 -3.77
N GLY A 135 -22.21 23.75 -4.86
CA GLY A 135 -21.68 25.10 -4.89
C GLY A 135 -20.22 25.27 -4.44
N PHE A 136 -19.47 24.20 -4.23
CA PHE A 136 -18.05 24.30 -3.90
C PHE A 136 -17.20 24.60 -5.14
N LYS A 137 -16.15 25.41 -4.97
CA LYS A 137 -15.14 25.65 -6.00
C LYS A 137 -14.19 24.46 -6.07
N ALA A 138 -14.63 23.40 -6.75
CA ALA A 138 -13.86 22.16 -6.95
C ALA A 138 -13.45 22.02 -8.41
N VAL A 139 -12.20 21.60 -8.64
CA VAL A 139 -11.62 21.35 -9.98
C VAL A 139 -11.00 19.96 -10.04
N LEU A 140 -11.20 19.27 -11.17
CA LEU A 140 -10.52 18.02 -11.50
C LEU A 140 -9.20 18.34 -12.21
N LEU A 141 -8.10 17.91 -11.61
CA LEU A 141 -6.78 17.88 -12.25
C LEU A 141 -6.51 16.45 -12.67
N ASN A 142 -6.50 16.19 -13.99
CA ASN A 142 -6.33 14.84 -14.50
C ASN A 142 -4.90 14.35 -14.21
N ALA A 143 -4.76 13.26 -13.48
CA ALA A 143 -3.47 12.67 -13.14
C ALA A 143 -2.62 12.34 -14.37
N LEU A 144 -3.25 11.95 -15.48
CA LEU A 144 -2.55 11.65 -16.73
C LEU A 144 -1.85 12.87 -17.37
N ASP A 145 -2.12 14.09 -16.90
CA ASP A 145 -1.48 15.30 -17.40
C ASP A 145 -0.19 15.67 -16.65
N PHE A 146 0.02 15.13 -15.44
CA PHE A 146 1.16 15.47 -14.59
C PHE A 146 1.84 14.28 -13.88
N MET A 147 1.15 13.15 -13.70
CA MET A 147 1.77 11.96 -13.11
C MET A 147 2.50 11.14 -14.18
N ARG A 148 3.80 10.95 -14.00
CA ARG A 148 4.62 10.19 -14.95
C ARG A 148 5.65 9.33 -14.23
N THR A 149 5.92 8.13 -14.80
CA THR A 149 7.09 7.31 -14.45
C THR A 149 8.18 7.41 -15.49
N ASP A 150 9.40 7.15 -15.10
CA ASP A 150 10.57 7.06 -15.97
C ASP A 150 10.66 5.70 -16.70
N LYS A 151 11.76 5.45 -17.40
CA LYS A 151 12.01 4.19 -18.12
C LYS A 151 12.18 2.96 -17.20
N ASN A 152 12.43 3.18 -15.92
CA ASN A 152 12.57 2.12 -14.92
C ASN A 152 11.25 1.88 -14.16
N SER A 153 10.16 2.51 -14.61
CA SER A 153 8.85 2.52 -13.95
C SER A 153 8.86 3.18 -12.56
N GLU A 154 9.86 4.03 -12.29
CA GLU A 154 9.91 4.85 -11.08
C GLU A 154 9.27 6.22 -11.34
N PRO A 155 8.55 6.81 -10.33
CA PRO A 155 7.99 8.15 -10.49
C PRO A 155 9.06 9.19 -10.84
N ASP A 156 8.71 10.14 -11.69
CA ASP A 156 9.54 11.27 -12.09
C ASP A 156 9.18 12.53 -11.27
N PRO A 157 9.80 12.78 -10.11
CA PRO A 157 9.38 13.83 -9.19
C PRO A 157 9.58 15.23 -9.76
N VAL A 158 10.57 15.42 -10.63
CA VAL A 158 10.83 16.71 -11.27
C VAL A 158 9.73 17.06 -12.23
N TYR A 159 9.39 16.14 -13.12
CA TYR A 159 8.28 16.31 -14.07
C TYR A 159 6.95 16.54 -13.35
N ILE A 160 6.66 15.72 -12.31
CA ILE A 160 5.42 15.84 -11.53
C ILE A 160 5.33 17.24 -10.91
N LYS A 161 6.38 17.71 -10.26
CA LYS A 161 6.42 19.03 -9.62
C LYS A 161 6.19 20.17 -10.61
N GLU A 162 6.89 20.16 -11.75
CA GLU A 162 6.77 21.19 -12.79
C GLU A 162 5.38 21.21 -13.41
N LYS A 163 4.87 20.06 -13.82
CA LYS A 163 3.55 19.97 -14.49
C LYS A 163 2.41 20.26 -13.55
N LEU A 164 2.44 19.69 -12.34
CA LEU A 164 1.41 19.97 -11.34
C LEU A 164 1.39 21.46 -10.95
N GLY A 165 2.55 22.06 -10.73
CA GLY A 165 2.66 23.50 -10.43
C GLY A 165 2.01 24.36 -11.51
N ALA A 166 2.36 24.12 -12.78
CA ALA A 166 1.78 24.87 -13.91
C ALA A 166 0.24 24.68 -14.06
N ILE A 167 -0.27 23.49 -13.74
CA ILE A 167 -1.71 23.21 -13.77
C ILE A 167 -2.42 23.90 -12.59
N MET A 168 -1.83 23.89 -11.41
CA MET A 168 -2.40 24.56 -10.23
C MET A 168 -2.44 26.07 -10.40
N GLU A 169 -1.40 26.70 -10.98
CA GLU A 169 -1.39 28.13 -11.30
C GLU A 169 -2.55 28.53 -12.23
N LYS A 170 -2.85 27.71 -13.25
CA LYS A 170 -4.00 27.94 -14.15
C LYS A 170 -5.36 27.82 -13.48
N ASN A 171 -5.43 27.14 -12.34
CA ASN A 171 -6.64 26.87 -11.58
C ASN A 171 -6.58 27.54 -10.19
N GLU A 172 -5.89 28.66 -10.06
CA GLU A 172 -5.78 29.40 -8.81
C GLU A 172 -7.14 29.82 -8.26
N GLY A 173 -7.27 29.84 -6.93
CA GLY A 173 -8.50 30.26 -6.23
C GLY A 173 -9.57 29.19 -6.09
N GLN A 174 -9.27 27.93 -6.41
CA GLN A 174 -10.13 26.81 -6.08
C GLN A 174 -10.03 26.45 -4.58
N GLN A 175 -11.13 25.93 -4.02
CA GLN A 175 -11.16 25.40 -2.65
C GLN A 175 -10.68 23.95 -2.61
N VAL A 176 -11.02 23.17 -3.63
CA VAL A 176 -10.72 21.74 -3.68
C VAL A 176 -10.13 21.38 -5.04
N TYR A 177 -8.88 20.90 -5.01
CA TYR A 177 -8.21 20.31 -6.14
C TYR A 177 -8.34 18.79 -6.04
N ILE A 178 -8.94 18.13 -7.03
CA ILE A 178 -9.19 16.69 -6.99
C ILE A 178 -8.41 16.02 -8.13
N THR A 179 -7.81 14.87 -7.85
CA THR A 179 -7.14 14.05 -8.87
C THR A 179 -7.37 12.56 -8.62
N GLN A 180 -7.09 11.78 -9.65
CA GLN A 180 -7.04 10.32 -9.57
C GLN A 180 -5.79 9.89 -8.80
N GLY A 181 -5.94 8.91 -7.92
CA GLY A 181 -4.82 8.13 -7.42
C GLY A 181 -4.43 7.03 -8.40
N PHE A 182 -3.33 6.34 -8.14
CA PHE A 182 -2.91 5.12 -8.82
C PHE A 182 -2.47 5.29 -10.28
N ILE A 183 -3.19 6.03 -11.12
CA ILE A 183 -2.93 6.14 -12.55
C ILE A 183 -1.85 7.16 -12.89
N CYS A 184 -1.08 6.89 -13.93
CA CYS A 184 -0.03 7.76 -14.44
C CYS A 184 0.19 7.52 -15.94
N ARG A 185 1.15 8.25 -16.52
CA ARG A 185 1.74 7.86 -17.82
C ARG A 185 3.13 7.29 -17.61
N ASN A 186 3.51 6.34 -18.44
CA ASN A 186 4.90 5.87 -18.49
C ASN A 186 5.80 6.86 -19.25
N ALA A 187 7.10 6.54 -19.36
CA ALA A 187 8.07 7.35 -20.08
C ALA A 187 7.76 7.55 -21.57
N TYR A 188 6.91 6.71 -22.16
CA TYR A 188 6.49 6.76 -23.56
C TYR A 188 5.16 7.48 -23.77
N GLY A 189 4.53 7.96 -22.70
CA GLY A 189 3.27 8.67 -22.73
C GLY A 189 2.03 7.78 -22.72
N GLU A 190 2.18 6.47 -22.56
CA GLU A 190 1.09 5.51 -22.47
C GLU A 190 0.48 5.49 -21.07
N ILE A 191 -0.80 5.13 -20.95
CA ILE A 191 -1.45 4.96 -19.64
C ILE A 191 -0.80 3.81 -18.89
N ASP A 192 -0.41 4.08 -17.66
CA ASP A 192 0.22 3.16 -16.75
C ASP A 192 -0.33 3.39 -15.33
N ASN A 193 0.15 2.62 -14.37
CA ASN A 193 -0.20 2.77 -12.98
C ASN A 193 1.02 2.71 -12.06
N LEU A 194 0.91 3.39 -10.92
CA LEU A 194 1.85 3.32 -9.82
C LEU A 194 1.60 2.02 -9.06
N GLN A 195 2.30 0.98 -9.37
CA GLN A 195 2.11 -0.39 -8.88
C GLN A 195 1.61 -0.49 -7.42
N ARG A 196 2.38 -0.98 -6.47
CA ARG A 196 1.94 -1.22 -5.09
C ARG A 196 1.64 0.09 -4.33
N GLY A 197 0.51 0.11 -3.62
CA GLY A 197 0.08 1.26 -2.81
C GLY A 197 -0.39 2.48 -3.61
N GLY A 198 -0.64 2.32 -4.91
CA GLY A 198 -0.85 3.34 -5.94
C GLY A 198 -1.43 4.68 -5.51
N SER A 199 -2.64 4.73 -4.91
CA SER A 199 -3.25 6.01 -4.52
C SER A 199 -2.56 6.67 -3.33
N ASP A 200 -2.02 5.90 -2.37
CA ASP A 200 -1.24 6.42 -1.24
C ASP A 200 0.09 6.98 -1.75
N TYR A 201 0.70 6.31 -2.72
CA TYR A 201 1.91 6.78 -3.37
C TYR A 201 1.66 8.09 -4.14
N THR A 202 0.54 8.16 -4.89
CA THR A 202 0.11 9.41 -5.54
C THR A 202 0.01 10.56 -4.55
N ALA A 203 -0.62 10.34 -3.39
CA ALA A 203 -0.76 11.37 -2.36
C ALA A 203 0.59 11.84 -1.80
N SER A 204 1.53 10.93 -1.57
CA SER A 204 2.88 11.27 -1.12
C SER A 204 3.67 12.05 -2.17
N LEU A 205 3.59 11.66 -3.44
CA LEU A 205 4.25 12.35 -4.55
C LEU A 205 3.71 13.77 -4.72
N ILE A 206 2.39 13.94 -4.66
CA ILE A 206 1.74 15.25 -4.72
C ILE A 206 2.13 16.08 -3.50
N GLY A 207 2.07 15.50 -2.29
CA GLY A 207 2.47 16.17 -1.07
C GLY A 207 3.89 16.73 -1.15
N ALA A 208 4.83 15.92 -1.64
CA ALA A 208 6.21 16.35 -1.87
C ALA A 208 6.31 17.44 -2.95
N ALA A 209 5.54 17.32 -4.05
CA ALA A 209 5.58 18.27 -5.16
C ALA A 209 5.09 19.67 -4.77
N ILE A 210 4.04 19.77 -3.93
CA ILE A 210 3.45 21.05 -3.49
C ILE A 210 3.96 21.52 -2.13
N ASN A 211 4.92 20.83 -1.50
CA ASN A 211 5.37 21.07 -0.12
C ASN A 211 4.19 21.13 0.85
N ALA A 212 3.39 20.08 0.89
CA ALA A 212 2.21 20.02 1.74
C ALA A 212 2.57 20.12 3.24
N GLU A 213 1.67 20.66 4.03
CA GLU A 213 1.81 20.71 5.49
C GLU A 213 1.66 19.31 6.13
N GLU A 214 0.77 18.51 5.57
CA GLU A 214 0.41 17.18 6.05
C GLU A 214 -0.20 16.37 4.90
N ILE A 215 0.07 15.07 4.87
CA ILE A 215 -0.59 14.11 3.98
C ILE A 215 -1.50 13.24 4.85
N GLN A 216 -2.78 13.23 4.57
CA GLN A 216 -3.78 12.44 5.28
C GLN A 216 -4.22 11.25 4.43
N ILE A 217 -4.07 10.04 4.97
CA ILE A 217 -4.55 8.79 4.36
C ILE A 217 -5.80 8.36 5.12
N TRP A 218 -6.95 8.57 4.49
CA TRP A 218 -8.25 8.21 5.03
C TRP A 218 -8.66 6.82 4.59
N THR A 219 -8.93 5.95 5.56
CA THR A 219 -9.27 4.53 5.39
C THR A 219 -10.47 4.16 6.27
N ASP A 220 -10.77 2.87 6.41
CA ASP A 220 -11.84 2.32 7.25
C ASP A 220 -11.35 1.80 8.62
N ILE A 221 -10.12 2.12 8.99
CA ILE A 221 -9.51 1.79 10.27
C ILE A 221 -8.94 3.04 10.95
N ASP A 222 -8.91 3.03 12.27
CA ASP A 222 -8.57 4.17 13.13
C ASP A 222 -7.05 4.40 13.32
N GLY A 223 -6.24 3.91 12.40
CA GLY A 223 -4.79 4.02 12.42
C GLY A 223 -4.10 2.68 12.64
N MET A 224 -2.82 2.71 12.99
CA MET A 224 -2.06 1.51 13.35
C MET A 224 -2.29 1.14 14.81
N HIS A 225 -2.42 -0.15 15.08
CA HIS A 225 -2.52 -0.71 16.43
C HIS A 225 -1.21 -1.36 16.84
N ASN A 226 -0.99 -1.45 18.14
CA ASN A 226 0.20 -2.09 18.72
C ASN A 226 0.24 -3.60 18.50
N ASN A 227 -0.87 -4.23 18.06
CA ASN A 227 -0.97 -5.63 17.67
C ASN A 227 -2.16 -5.83 16.71
N ASP A 228 -2.31 -7.02 16.16
CA ASP A 228 -3.44 -7.36 15.27
C ASP A 228 -4.73 -7.58 16.09
N PRO A 229 -5.75 -6.71 15.97
CA PRO A 229 -7.00 -6.84 16.74
C PRO A 229 -7.82 -8.08 16.39
N ARG A 230 -7.50 -8.75 15.28
CA ARG A 230 -8.15 -10.02 14.90
C ARG A 230 -7.57 -11.22 15.66
N VAL A 231 -6.40 -11.07 16.26
CA VAL A 231 -5.66 -12.15 16.94
C VAL A 231 -5.59 -11.92 18.46
N VAL A 232 -5.47 -10.66 18.87
CA VAL A 232 -5.31 -10.25 20.27
C VAL A 232 -6.49 -9.37 20.69
N ASP A 233 -7.15 -9.73 21.79
CA ASP A 233 -8.41 -9.11 22.22
C ASP A 233 -8.28 -7.65 22.70
N LYS A 234 -7.08 -7.26 23.16
CA LYS A 234 -6.83 -5.91 23.70
C LYS A 234 -5.68 -5.27 22.96
N THR A 235 -6.00 -4.52 21.91
CA THR A 235 -5.02 -3.70 21.19
C THR A 235 -5.25 -2.23 21.47
N GLN A 236 -4.20 -1.42 21.37
CA GLN A 236 -4.25 0.03 21.55
C GLN A 236 -3.78 0.72 20.27
N PRO A 237 -4.39 1.87 19.91
CA PRO A 237 -3.91 2.69 18.79
C PRO A 237 -2.48 3.17 19.09
N VAL A 238 -1.65 3.21 18.05
CA VAL A 238 -0.31 3.81 18.08
C VAL A 238 -0.42 5.20 17.46
N HIS A 239 -0.34 6.25 18.28
CA HIS A 239 -0.57 7.61 17.83
C HIS A 239 0.63 8.23 17.10
N GLN A 240 1.85 7.77 17.42
CA GLN A 240 3.07 8.30 16.82
C GLN A 240 4.01 7.17 16.39
N LEU A 241 4.43 7.22 15.12
CA LEU A 241 5.45 6.34 14.55
C LEU A 241 6.53 7.14 13.83
N HIS A 242 7.76 6.67 13.91
CA HIS A 242 8.81 7.08 12.99
C HIS A 242 8.57 6.44 11.62
N PHE A 243 9.01 7.08 10.51
CA PHE A 243 8.85 6.51 9.16
C PHE A 243 9.46 5.11 9.01
N GLU A 244 10.59 4.84 9.66
CA GLU A 244 11.20 3.52 9.64
C GLU A 244 10.36 2.48 10.41
N GLU A 245 9.81 2.85 11.56
CA GLU A 245 8.91 1.98 12.33
C GLU A 245 7.67 1.61 11.50
N ALA A 246 7.08 2.60 10.83
CA ALA A 246 5.93 2.37 9.95
C ALA A 246 6.29 1.47 8.75
N ALA A 247 7.49 1.61 8.19
CA ALA A 247 7.96 0.76 7.10
C ALA A 247 8.15 -0.70 7.54
N GLU A 248 8.73 -0.93 8.72
CA GLU A 248 8.88 -2.27 9.30
C GLU A 248 7.53 -2.94 9.56
N LEU A 249 6.59 -2.22 10.18
CA LEU A 249 5.23 -2.74 10.42
C LEU A 249 4.51 -3.09 9.13
N ALA A 250 4.62 -2.24 8.12
CA ALA A 250 3.98 -2.45 6.82
C ALA A 250 4.56 -3.67 6.08
N TYR A 251 5.87 -3.89 6.18
CA TYR A 251 6.54 -5.04 5.57
C TYR A 251 6.14 -6.36 6.24
N PHE A 252 6.04 -6.38 7.57
CA PHE A 252 5.77 -7.58 8.36
C PHE A 252 4.29 -7.83 8.66
N GLY A 253 3.35 -7.15 8.02
CA GLY A 253 1.95 -7.59 8.06
C GLY A 253 0.90 -6.54 8.40
N ALA A 254 1.28 -5.35 8.83
CA ALA A 254 0.34 -4.24 8.97
C ALA A 254 -0.02 -3.71 7.57
N LYS A 255 -1.04 -4.29 6.94
CA LYS A 255 -1.46 -4.01 5.55
C LYS A 255 -2.13 -2.63 5.36
N ILE A 256 -1.82 -1.66 6.20
CA ILE A 256 -2.46 -0.34 6.17
C ILE A 256 -1.79 0.58 5.15
N LEU A 257 -0.47 0.45 5.00
CA LEU A 257 0.33 1.32 4.16
C LEU A 257 1.48 0.51 3.53
N HIS A 258 1.80 0.78 2.26
CA HIS A 258 2.98 0.16 1.64
C HIS A 258 4.23 1.00 1.94
N PRO A 259 5.38 0.42 2.34
CA PRO A 259 6.58 1.17 2.74
C PRO A 259 7.07 2.18 1.71
N THR A 260 7.04 1.84 0.42
CA THR A 260 7.47 2.75 -0.65
C THR A 260 6.58 3.98 -0.80
N CYS A 261 5.30 3.90 -0.38
CA CYS A 261 4.36 4.99 -0.55
C CYS A 261 4.68 6.21 0.31
N VAL A 262 5.37 6.02 1.43
CA VAL A 262 5.72 7.11 2.34
C VAL A 262 7.10 7.73 2.06
N GLN A 263 7.90 7.15 1.17
CA GLN A 263 9.24 7.64 0.88
C GLN A 263 9.29 9.11 0.41
N PRO A 264 8.42 9.58 -0.52
CA PRO A 264 8.42 10.98 -0.91
C PRO A 264 8.12 11.94 0.26
N ALA A 265 7.18 11.56 1.13
CA ALA A 265 6.84 12.31 2.33
C ALA A 265 8.02 12.35 3.32
N LYS A 266 8.67 11.20 3.57
CA LYS A 266 9.85 11.07 4.42
C LYS A 266 10.98 11.97 3.96
N TYR A 267 11.35 11.91 2.67
CA TYR A 267 12.44 12.73 2.12
C TYR A 267 12.13 14.23 2.14
N SER A 268 10.87 14.60 2.06
CA SER A 268 10.42 16.00 2.15
C SER A 268 10.14 16.46 3.58
N GLY A 269 10.25 15.57 4.58
CA GLY A 269 9.96 15.86 5.98
C GLY A 269 8.48 16.16 6.27
N ILE A 270 7.57 15.69 5.43
CA ILE A 270 6.12 15.94 5.54
C ILE A 270 5.48 14.82 6.37
N PRO A 271 4.76 15.15 7.47
CA PRO A 271 4.08 14.12 8.24
C PRO A 271 2.93 13.47 7.45
N VAL A 272 2.78 12.16 7.64
CA VAL A 272 1.67 11.37 7.09
C VAL A 272 0.76 10.97 8.23
N ARG A 273 -0.54 11.19 8.10
CA ARG A 273 -1.52 10.85 9.11
C ARG A 273 -2.52 9.84 8.60
N LEU A 274 -2.68 8.74 9.33
CA LEU A 274 -3.67 7.69 9.04
C LEU A 274 -4.93 7.99 9.83
N LEU A 275 -6.08 8.09 9.15
CA LEU A 275 -7.35 8.52 9.72
C LEU A 275 -8.49 7.62 9.29
N ASN A 276 -9.52 7.52 10.14
CA ASN A 276 -10.72 6.73 9.88
C ASN A 276 -11.83 7.59 9.28
N THR A 277 -12.28 7.25 8.08
CA THR A 277 -13.40 7.95 7.42
C THR A 277 -14.73 7.77 8.19
N MET A 278 -14.86 6.67 8.96
CA MET A 278 -16.06 6.37 9.75
C MET A 278 -16.07 7.04 11.12
N GLU A 279 -14.87 7.36 11.63
CA GLU A 279 -14.63 8.00 12.92
C GLU A 279 -13.71 9.20 12.72
N PRO A 280 -14.16 10.27 12.04
CA PRO A 280 -13.29 11.39 11.61
C PRO A 280 -12.65 12.17 12.76
N ASP A 281 -13.22 12.07 13.96
CA ASP A 281 -12.73 12.75 15.17
C ASP A 281 -11.71 11.89 15.94
N ALA A 282 -11.47 10.64 15.52
CA ALA A 282 -10.41 9.79 16.07
C ALA A 282 -9.02 10.39 15.76
N GLU A 283 -8.10 10.29 16.71
CA GLU A 283 -6.76 10.89 16.60
C GLU A 283 -5.93 10.27 15.46
N GLY A 284 -6.11 8.95 15.24
CA GLY A 284 -5.37 8.20 14.23
C GLY A 284 -3.90 7.99 14.58
N THR A 285 -3.09 7.72 13.54
CA THR A 285 -1.64 7.55 13.66
C THR A 285 -0.90 8.60 12.85
N THR A 286 0.02 9.33 13.48
CA THR A 286 0.93 10.26 12.82
C THR A 286 2.27 9.56 12.57
N ILE A 287 2.74 9.59 11.31
CA ILE A 287 4.03 9.05 10.88
C ILE A 287 4.91 10.23 10.50
N SER A 288 6.06 10.39 11.17
CA SER A 288 6.95 11.52 10.95
C SER A 288 8.42 11.14 11.22
N ASN A 289 9.33 12.11 11.17
CA ASN A 289 10.73 11.92 11.57
C ASN A 289 10.98 12.03 13.09
N GLN A 290 9.92 12.10 13.91
CA GLN A 290 10.05 12.16 15.36
C GLN A 290 10.19 10.74 15.93
N THR A 291 11.21 10.54 16.77
CA THR A 291 11.47 9.28 17.48
C THR A 291 11.06 9.41 18.94
N GLU A 292 10.34 8.43 19.46
CA GLU A 292 10.13 8.25 20.90
C GLU A 292 11.15 7.22 21.42
N TYR A 293 12.19 7.71 22.04
CA TYR A 293 13.35 6.93 22.43
C TYR A 293 13.01 5.78 23.40
N GLY A 294 13.59 4.59 23.13
CA GLY A 294 13.50 3.41 23.96
C GLY A 294 12.10 2.80 24.06
N LYS A 295 11.15 3.19 23.21
CA LYS A 295 9.78 2.66 23.24
C LYS A 295 9.56 1.59 22.19
N ILE A 296 9.01 0.46 22.60
CA ILE A 296 8.39 -0.52 21.72
C ILE A 296 7.00 0.00 21.33
N LYS A 297 6.70 -0.03 20.05
CA LYS A 297 5.47 0.56 19.48
C LYS A 297 4.42 -0.48 19.14
N ALA A 298 4.82 -1.53 18.46
CA ALA A 298 3.89 -2.52 17.94
C ALA A 298 4.57 -3.86 17.66
N VAL A 299 3.73 -4.87 17.47
CA VAL A 299 4.11 -6.20 17.02
C VAL A 299 3.32 -6.53 15.77
N ALA A 300 4.00 -7.04 14.74
CA ALA A 300 3.38 -7.53 13.51
C ALA A 300 3.74 -8.99 13.26
N ALA A 301 2.95 -9.67 12.45
CA ALA A 301 3.20 -11.07 12.08
C ALA A 301 3.01 -11.28 10.57
N LYS A 302 3.95 -12.02 9.96
CA LYS A 302 3.92 -12.39 8.54
C LYS A 302 3.85 -13.90 8.42
N ASP A 303 2.74 -14.41 7.87
CA ASP A 303 2.45 -15.83 7.70
C ASP A 303 3.05 -16.41 6.42
N ASN A 304 2.90 -17.73 6.26
CA ASN A 304 3.32 -18.49 5.07
C ASN A 304 4.83 -18.41 4.80
N ILE A 305 5.63 -18.39 5.82
CA ILE A 305 7.08 -18.30 5.72
C ILE A 305 7.70 -19.72 5.60
N ILE A 306 8.72 -19.80 4.77
CA ILE A 306 9.53 -21.00 4.56
C ILE A 306 10.96 -20.69 5.01
N ALA A 307 11.48 -21.47 5.94
CA ALA A 307 12.89 -21.40 6.33
C ALA A 307 13.73 -22.39 5.51
N ILE A 308 14.79 -21.91 4.90
CA ILE A 308 15.76 -22.71 4.15
C ILE A 308 17.10 -22.58 4.86
N LYS A 309 17.68 -23.71 5.27
CA LYS A 309 19.00 -23.75 5.88
C LYS A 309 19.95 -24.55 5.01
N ILE A 310 21.07 -23.95 4.65
CA ILE A 310 22.20 -24.64 4.02
C ILE A 310 23.35 -24.75 5.02
N LYS A 311 23.85 -25.95 5.18
CA LYS A 311 25.05 -26.27 6.00
C LYS A 311 26.16 -26.80 5.10
N SER A 312 27.33 -26.17 5.16
CA SER A 312 28.46 -26.54 4.31
C SER A 312 29.79 -26.35 5.02
N SER A 313 30.58 -27.38 5.09
CA SER A 313 31.99 -27.27 5.54
C SER A 313 32.86 -26.44 4.57
N ARG A 314 32.40 -26.28 3.31
CA ARG A 314 33.07 -25.46 2.29
C ARG A 314 32.90 -23.92 2.57
N MET A 315 32.02 -23.55 3.49
CA MET A 315 31.82 -22.13 3.90
C MET A 315 32.98 -21.69 4.80
N LEU A 316 33.53 -22.60 5.60
CA LEU A 316 34.62 -22.29 6.52
C LEU A 316 35.85 -21.81 5.75
N LEU A 317 36.31 -20.60 6.07
CA LEU A 317 37.45 -19.91 5.42
C LEU A 317 37.28 -19.66 3.90
N ALA A 318 36.09 -19.82 3.34
CA ALA A 318 35.85 -19.62 1.92
C ALA A 318 35.32 -18.23 1.64
N THR A 319 35.98 -17.49 0.75
CA THR A 319 35.45 -16.24 0.22
C THR A 319 34.40 -16.48 -0.87
N GLY A 320 33.30 -15.71 -0.87
CA GLY A 320 32.31 -15.73 -1.94
C GLY A 320 31.23 -16.82 -1.81
N PHE A 321 31.19 -17.60 -0.72
CA PHE A 321 30.11 -18.58 -0.51
C PHE A 321 28.73 -17.93 -0.43
N LEU A 322 28.58 -16.89 0.37
CA LEU A 322 27.32 -16.14 0.51
C LEU A 322 26.86 -15.55 -0.83
N ARG A 323 27.79 -15.01 -1.63
CA ARG A 323 27.47 -14.50 -2.97
C ARG A 323 26.79 -15.57 -3.82
N LYS A 324 27.34 -16.79 -3.85
CA LYS A 324 26.76 -17.91 -4.62
C LYS A 324 25.38 -18.31 -4.12
N VAL A 325 25.17 -18.28 -2.81
CA VAL A 325 23.85 -18.53 -2.22
C VAL A 325 22.84 -17.48 -2.66
N PHE A 326 23.17 -16.19 -2.56
CA PHE A 326 22.26 -15.12 -2.95
C PHE A 326 22.03 -15.03 -4.46
N GLU A 327 23.03 -15.34 -5.31
CA GLU A 327 22.87 -15.43 -6.77
C GLU A 327 21.81 -16.46 -7.18
N ILE A 328 21.62 -17.54 -6.41
CA ILE A 328 20.56 -18.52 -6.67
C ILE A 328 19.19 -17.86 -6.47
N PHE A 329 18.96 -17.17 -5.34
CA PHE A 329 17.68 -16.49 -5.08
C PHE A 329 17.41 -15.37 -6.09
N GLU A 330 18.44 -14.62 -6.48
CA GLU A 330 18.36 -13.59 -7.53
C GLU A 330 17.93 -14.20 -8.87
N SER A 331 18.53 -15.31 -9.28
CA SER A 331 18.22 -16.00 -10.55
C SER A 331 16.76 -16.44 -10.64
N TYR A 332 16.14 -16.76 -9.51
CA TYR A 332 14.73 -17.13 -9.41
C TYR A 332 13.83 -15.96 -8.94
N GLN A 333 14.35 -14.73 -8.90
CA GLN A 333 13.62 -13.53 -8.48
C GLN A 333 12.86 -13.74 -7.15
N THR A 334 13.48 -14.43 -6.20
CA THR A 334 12.87 -14.78 -4.91
C THR A 334 13.47 -13.91 -3.81
N PRO A 335 12.71 -12.94 -3.25
CA PRO A 335 13.15 -12.12 -2.13
C PRO A 335 13.40 -12.94 -0.87
N ILE A 336 14.37 -12.52 -0.08
CA ILE A 336 14.70 -13.12 1.23
C ILE A 336 14.27 -12.13 2.32
N ASP A 337 13.52 -12.60 3.33
CA ASP A 337 13.05 -11.75 4.44
C ASP A 337 14.08 -11.67 5.57
N MET A 338 14.55 -12.82 6.05
CA MET A 338 15.51 -12.92 7.16
C MET A 338 16.73 -13.74 6.75
N VAL A 339 17.89 -13.35 7.26
CA VAL A 339 19.15 -14.09 7.08
C VAL A 339 19.86 -14.22 8.42
N CYS A 340 20.25 -15.43 8.78
CA CYS A 340 21.13 -15.69 9.90
C CYS A 340 22.29 -16.56 9.45
N THR A 341 23.51 -16.20 9.81
CA THR A 341 24.71 -16.91 9.40
C THR A 341 25.53 -17.41 10.59
N SER A 342 26.24 -18.49 10.36
CA SER A 342 27.32 -18.99 11.22
C SER A 342 28.51 -19.34 10.34
N GLU A 343 29.63 -19.80 10.93
CA GLU A 343 30.83 -20.19 10.17
C GLU A 343 30.59 -21.31 9.14
N VAL A 344 29.59 -22.15 9.37
CA VAL A 344 29.34 -23.35 8.55
C VAL A 344 27.91 -23.47 8.03
N GLY A 345 27.09 -22.43 8.20
CA GLY A 345 25.69 -22.49 7.78
C GLY A 345 25.04 -21.13 7.59
N VAL A 346 24.08 -21.09 6.68
CA VAL A 346 23.20 -19.95 6.44
C VAL A 346 21.77 -20.42 6.54
N SER A 347 20.97 -19.69 7.30
CA SER A 347 19.51 -19.85 7.36
C SER A 347 18.86 -18.61 6.76
N MET A 348 17.89 -18.82 5.88
CA MET A 348 17.16 -17.76 5.18
C MET A 348 15.67 -18.03 5.28
N SER A 349 14.85 -16.99 5.22
CA SER A 349 13.41 -17.13 5.10
C SER A 349 12.90 -16.47 3.82
N ILE A 350 11.87 -17.05 3.22
CA ILE A 350 11.16 -16.56 2.05
C ILE A 350 9.65 -16.68 2.26
N ASP A 351 8.87 -15.85 1.59
CA ASP A 351 7.41 -15.88 1.59
C ASP A 351 6.81 -16.38 0.26
N ASN A 352 7.66 -16.66 -0.74
CA ASN A 352 7.26 -17.13 -2.06
C ASN A 352 7.82 -18.52 -2.34
N SER A 353 6.92 -19.48 -2.54
CA SER A 353 7.27 -20.88 -2.81
C SER A 353 7.34 -21.25 -4.29
N ALA A 354 7.12 -20.32 -5.21
CA ALA A 354 6.97 -20.61 -6.65
C ALA A 354 8.15 -21.39 -7.25
N HIS A 355 9.37 -21.08 -6.79
CA HIS A 355 10.61 -21.70 -7.26
C HIS A 355 11.38 -22.43 -6.14
N LEU A 356 10.67 -22.84 -5.07
CA LEU A 356 11.31 -23.48 -3.91
C LEU A 356 12.09 -24.75 -4.31
N GLY A 357 11.53 -25.57 -5.19
CA GLY A 357 12.17 -26.83 -5.63
C GLY A 357 13.49 -26.57 -6.33
N GLU A 358 13.50 -25.68 -7.29
CA GLU A 358 14.67 -25.32 -8.09
C GLU A 358 15.75 -24.67 -7.22
N ILE A 359 15.36 -23.74 -6.33
CA ILE A 359 16.29 -23.10 -5.39
C ILE A 359 16.96 -24.14 -4.49
N VAL A 360 16.18 -25.07 -3.92
CA VAL A 360 16.71 -26.13 -3.04
C VAL A 360 17.67 -27.04 -3.81
N ASP A 361 17.36 -27.42 -5.04
CA ASP A 361 18.22 -28.29 -5.85
C ASP A 361 19.54 -27.60 -6.25
N GLU A 362 19.50 -26.30 -6.55
CA GLU A 362 20.71 -25.51 -6.77
C GLU A 362 21.57 -25.39 -5.48
N LEU A 363 20.95 -25.11 -4.33
CA LEU A 363 21.63 -24.99 -3.05
C LEU A 363 22.29 -26.32 -2.62
N LYS A 364 21.70 -27.48 -2.91
CA LYS A 364 22.25 -28.79 -2.61
C LYS A 364 23.63 -29.05 -3.26
N LYS A 365 23.96 -28.36 -4.35
CA LYS A 365 25.28 -28.40 -4.96
C LYS A 365 26.40 -27.86 -4.06
N TYR A 366 26.04 -27.04 -3.10
CA TYR A 366 26.97 -26.35 -2.21
C TYR A 366 26.95 -26.84 -0.77
N GLY A 367 25.93 -27.59 -0.36
CA GLY A 367 25.84 -28.12 1.00
C GLY A 367 24.59 -28.96 1.27
N THR A 368 24.42 -29.35 2.52
CA THR A 368 23.19 -30.01 2.98
C THR A 368 22.11 -28.96 3.21
N VAL A 369 20.95 -29.14 2.56
CA VAL A 369 19.83 -28.22 2.65
C VAL A 369 18.70 -28.84 3.45
N THR A 370 18.13 -28.08 4.38
CA THR A 370 16.91 -28.42 5.10
C THR A 370 15.88 -27.31 4.88
N VAL A 371 14.61 -27.70 4.79
CA VAL A 371 13.48 -26.78 4.56
C VAL A 371 12.45 -27.01 5.65
N ASP A 372 12.05 -25.93 6.32
CA ASP A 372 10.96 -25.92 7.30
C ASP A 372 9.84 -25.03 6.74
N THR A 373 8.64 -25.59 6.54
CA THR A 373 7.43 -24.89 6.10
C THR A 373 6.50 -24.63 7.28
N GLY A 374 5.43 -23.83 7.07
CA GLY A 374 4.47 -23.51 8.13
C GLY A 374 5.10 -22.64 9.23
N MET A 375 5.93 -21.70 8.82
CA MET A 375 6.59 -20.76 9.71
C MET A 375 5.92 -19.37 9.64
N CYS A 376 6.14 -18.59 10.68
CA CYS A 376 5.65 -17.22 10.80
C CYS A 376 6.79 -16.33 11.33
N ILE A 377 6.95 -15.14 10.75
CA ILE A 377 7.83 -14.11 11.31
C ILE A 377 7.00 -13.25 12.26
N ILE A 378 7.48 -13.10 13.49
CA ILE A 378 7.00 -12.10 14.45
C ILE A 378 8.01 -10.97 14.46
N CYS A 379 7.56 -9.76 14.18
CA CYS A 379 8.37 -8.54 14.17
C CYS A 379 7.93 -7.63 15.31
N VAL A 380 8.83 -7.31 16.22
CA VAL A 380 8.64 -6.30 17.27
C VAL A 380 9.27 -5.01 16.78
N VAL A 381 8.49 -3.93 16.78
CA VAL A 381 8.86 -2.65 16.19
C VAL A 381 8.85 -1.55 17.26
N GLY A 382 9.84 -0.68 17.18
CA GLY A 382 10.02 0.47 18.06
C GLY A 382 11.41 1.05 17.92
N ASP A 383 11.82 1.91 18.85
CA ASP A 383 13.21 2.36 18.94
C ASP A 383 14.05 1.28 19.63
N LEU A 384 14.63 0.41 18.84
CA LEU A 384 15.44 -0.75 19.25
C LEU A 384 16.93 -0.52 18.94
N ASP A 385 17.38 0.73 19.04
CA ASP A 385 18.80 1.05 18.93
C ASP A 385 19.61 0.25 19.94
N TRP A 386 20.72 -0.31 19.54
CA TRP A 386 21.58 -1.19 20.34
C TRP A 386 22.08 -0.52 21.63
N SER A 387 22.03 0.80 21.72
CA SER A 387 22.38 1.56 22.93
C SER A 387 21.26 1.59 23.97
N ASN A 388 20.05 1.18 23.64
CA ASN A 388 18.90 1.10 24.55
C ASN A 388 19.00 -0.15 25.39
N ILE A 389 19.42 -0.02 26.65
CA ILE A 389 19.70 -1.16 27.53
C ILE A 389 18.40 -1.85 27.97
N GLY A 390 18.32 -3.15 27.77
CA GLY A 390 17.30 -4.05 28.34
C GLY A 390 16.03 -4.20 27.52
N VAL A 391 15.92 -3.55 26.36
CA VAL A 391 14.75 -3.68 25.47
C VAL A 391 14.66 -5.11 24.92
N GLU A 392 15.78 -5.66 24.46
CA GLU A 392 15.87 -7.04 23.97
C GLU A 392 15.45 -8.05 25.04
N THR A 393 15.83 -7.82 26.30
CA THR A 393 15.50 -8.69 27.42
C THR A 393 13.99 -8.79 27.63
N GLN A 394 13.26 -7.68 27.53
CA GLN A 394 11.80 -7.66 27.65
C GLN A 394 11.14 -8.51 26.57
N VAL A 395 11.60 -8.38 25.30
CA VAL A 395 11.09 -9.15 24.18
C VAL A 395 11.40 -10.64 24.33
N MET A 396 12.64 -10.98 24.72
CA MET A 396 13.04 -12.38 24.95
C MET A 396 12.27 -13.03 26.08
N ASP A 397 12.01 -12.30 27.17
CA ASP A 397 11.23 -12.79 28.29
C ASP A 397 9.78 -13.09 27.91
N ALA A 398 9.18 -12.24 27.07
CA ALA A 398 7.85 -12.49 26.51
C ALA A 398 7.79 -13.79 25.70
N LEU A 399 8.86 -14.12 25.00
CA LEU A 399 8.92 -15.31 24.10
C LEU A 399 9.57 -16.54 24.76
N LYS A 400 9.94 -16.52 26.06
CA LYS A 400 10.68 -17.62 26.73
C LYS A 400 10.02 -19.00 26.65
N ASN A 401 8.71 -19.07 26.44
CA ASN A 401 7.95 -20.33 26.32
C ASN A 401 7.58 -20.67 24.87
N ILE A 402 8.13 -19.94 23.89
CA ILE A 402 7.88 -20.13 22.45
C ILE A 402 9.17 -20.65 21.81
N PRO A 403 9.13 -21.78 21.07
CA PRO A 403 10.29 -22.23 20.31
C PRO A 403 10.64 -21.26 19.19
N VAL A 404 11.82 -20.65 19.24
CA VAL A 404 12.30 -19.70 18.25
C VAL A 404 13.30 -20.38 17.31
N ARG A 405 13.04 -20.33 16.00
CA ARG A 405 13.86 -20.96 14.95
C ARG A 405 15.01 -20.06 14.47
N MET A 406 14.75 -18.77 14.33
CA MET A 406 15.72 -17.74 13.94
C MET A 406 15.41 -16.45 14.66
N ILE A 407 16.43 -15.63 14.85
CA ILE A 407 16.34 -14.27 15.36
C ILE A 407 17.14 -13.38 14.41
N SER A 408 16.56 -12.25 14.00
CA SER A 408 17.25 -11.20 13.24
C SER A 408 17.18 -9.91 14.05
N TYR A 409 18.33 -9.40 14.44
CA TYR A 409 18.50 -8.15 15.19
C TYR A 409 19.78 -7.45 14.74
N GLY A 410 19.80 -6.12 14.73
CA GLY A 410 20.95 -5.31 14.35
C GLY A 410 21.06 -4.99 12.85
N GLY A 411 20.12 -5.47 12.02
CA GLY A 411 20.00 -5.04 10.61
C GLY A 411 19.24 -3.73 10.45
N SER A 412 18.38 -3.41 11.43
CA SER A 412 17.64 -2.16 11.58
C SER A 412 17.64 -1.76 13.05
N ASN A 413 17.62 -0.46 13.34
CA ASN A 413 17.47 0.06 14.71
C ASN A 413 15.99 0.08 15.14
N TYR A 414 15.08 -0.36 14.30
CA TYR A 414 13.63 -0.22 14.53
C TYR A 414 12.90 -1.55 14.64
N ASN A 415 13.58 -2.68 14.46
CA ASN A 415 12.96 -3.99 14.61
C ASN A 415 13.86 -5.05 15.23
N ILE A 416 13.20 -6.05 15.82
CA ILE A 416 13.75 -7.36 16.10
C ILE A 416 12.74 -8.40 15.60
N SER A 417 13.20 -9.36 14.80
CA SER A 417 12.34 -10.34 14.16
C SER A 417 12.66 -11.76 14.60
N PHE A 418 11.61 -12.54 14.86
CA PHE A 418 11.66 -13.92 15.31
C PHE A 418 10.94 -14.83 14.33
N LEU A 419 11.58 -15.88 13.90
CA LEU A 419 10.93 -16.93 13.12
C LEU A 419 10.48 -18.04 14.06
N ILE A 420 9.18 -18.30 14.09
CA ILE A 420 8.52 -19.31 14.92
C ILE A 420 7.62 -20.20 14.06
N ARG A 421 7.06 -21.26 14.63
CA ARG A 421 6.01 -22.03 13.95
C ARG A 421 4.70 -21.25 13.89
N GLU A 422 3.98 -21.37 12.80
CA GLU A 422 2.70 -20.70 12.61
C GLU A 422 1.67 -21.08 13.69
N GLU A 423 1.69 -22.33 14.17
CA GLU A 423 0.84 -22.80 15.27
C GLU A 423 1.05 -22.05 16.59
N ASP A 424 2.23 -21.48 16.80
CA ASP A 424 2.59 -20.72 18.00
C ASP A 424 2.27 -19.21 17.88
N LYS A 425 1.87 -18.73 16.70
CA LYS A 425 1.65 -17.30 16.40
C LYS A 425 0.74 -16.61 17.41
N LYS A 426 -0.46 -17.14 17.63
CA LYS A 426 -1.43 -16.53 18.55
C LYS A 426 -0.86 -16.41 19.96
N ARG A 427 -0.21 -17.46 20.45
CA ARG A 427 0.40 -17.49 21.78
C ARG A 427 1.54 -16.48 21.91
N ALA A 428 2.37 -16.36 20.86
CA ALA A 428 3.46 -15.40 20.82
C ALA A 428 2.96 -13.95 20.81
N LEU A 429 1.98 -13.62 19.94
CA LEU A 429 1.40 -12.28 19.88
C LEU A 429 0.72 -11.87 21.18
N GLN A 430 -0.02 -12.80 21.84
CA GLN A 430 -0.65 -12.55 23.13
C GLN A 430 0.39 -12.31 24.20
N SER A 431 1.43 -13.15 24.31
CA SER A 431 2.48 -13.02 25.32
C SER A 431 3.28 -11.71 25.16
N LEU A 432 3.58 -11.32 23.93
CA LEU A 432 4.20 -10.02 23.64
C LEU A 432 3.29 -8.86 24.02
N SER A 433 1.99 -8.94 23.70
CA SER A 433 1.01 -7.91 24.09
C SER A 433 0.94 -7.73 25.60
N ASP A 434 0.82 -8.82 26.33
CA ASP A 434 0.70 -8.82 27.80
C ASP A 434 1.98 -8.30 28.50
N THR A 435 3.15 -8.52 27.90
CA THR A 435 4.43 -8.13 28.49
C THR A 435 4.85 -6.70 28.11
N LEU A 436 4.57 -6.28 26.88
CA LEU A 436 5.12 -5.03 26.32
C LEU A 436 4.15 -3.85 26.42
N PHE A 437 2.83 -4.11 26.48
CA PHE A 437 1.82 -3.05 26.33
C PHE A 437 0.81 -2.97 27.49
N ASN A 438 0.95 -3.80 28.53
CA ASN A 438 0.08 -3.77 29.73
C ASN A 438 0.76 -3.13 30.94
#